data_0122ad4216050c5577fe268e7102270e
#
_entry.id   0122ad4216050c5577fe268e7102270e
#
_cell.length_a   1.000
_cell.length_b   1.000
_cell.length_c   1.000
_cell.angle_alpha   90.00
_cell.angle_beta   90.00
_cell.angle_gamma   90.00
#
_symmetry.space_group_name_H-M   'P 1'
#
loop_
_entity.id
_entity.type
_entity.pdbx_description
1 polymer ?
#
loop_
_entity_poly.entity_id
_entity_poly.type
_entity_poly.pdbx_seq_one_letter_code
_entity_poly.pdbx_strand_id
1 'polypeptide(L)'
;MKQTRRDFIKNAALSAAGFTILPAWAAGSGKPPSSKLNVAFIGVGGRGEWACQDLCTFEKVNPVCFVDVDDKNAANTYKKFPNVPHMRDYRQMFDKYGKDIDAVVISTPDHAHFPIAAWAMLNGKHVYVEKPMTRTIWESRELAKIAKKTGVVTQLGNQGHTIGPWRNVREWYKNGIIGEVKEMHIWTDRPVWRQGPKFPRPDGSEKVPPTLDFKLWLNVAPDTKYSSNIVPFHWRGLRDYGTGAMGDHACHVFDWVYSPLELGMPVKIKGTSDPFDDFSWPLHSRTEFEFAPKGSRPAVKMYWYDTSLRPKDIPRVPQEVVDTTPNGAVIVGTKETVMCFDQFGARTIISPRDRMIELKKSNALPPDVPTEKSHHRNWVEACLAGKKANSDIVDYAADLNEFVLLGCIPIHFPGEELVYDHSTRLFTNKEVNKFFNSHYEYKQEFLPYKI
;
A
#
# COMPACT_ATOMS: atom_id res chain seq x y z
N MET A 1 -56.98 -27.40 4.47
CA MET A 1 -57.14 -26.28 3.50
C MET A 1 -55.91 -26.25 2.59
N LYS A 2 -56.11 -26.46 1.28
CA LYS A 2 -55.02 -26.47 0.30
C LYS A 2 -54.66 -25.01 -0.02
N GLN A 3 -53.41 -24.58 0.32
CA GLN A 3 -52.87 -23.28 -0.10
C GLN A 3 -52.80 -23.22 -1.63
N THR A 4 -53.35 -22.17 -2.22
CA THR A 4 -53.36 -21.98 -3.67
C THR A 4 -52.05 -21.33 -4.11
N ARG A 5 -51.61 -21.55 -5.38
CA ARG A 5 -50.45 -20.91 -5.99
C ARG A 5 -50.45 -19.37 -5.86
N ARG A 6 -51.63 -18.79 -5.74
CA ARG A 6 -51.83 -17.33 -5.59
C ARG A 6 -51.46 -16.83 -4.19
N ASP A 7 -51.68 -17.66 -3.15
CA ASP A 7 -51.32 -17.33 -1.76
C ASP A 7 -49.81 -17.47 -1.55
N PHE A 8 -49.17 -18.42 -2.26
CA PHE A 8 -47.69 -18.55 -2.27
C PHE A 8 -47.01 -17.33 -2.93
N ILE A 9 -47.55 -16.83 -4.06
CA ILE A 9 -47.00 -15.65 -4.76
C ILE A 9 -47.21 -14.36 -3.95
N LYS A 10 -48.34 -14.21 -3.25
CA LYS A 10 -48.58 -13.05 -2.36
C LYS A 10 -47.62 -13.06 -1.15
N ASN A 11 -47.38 -14.21 -0.56
CA ASN A 11 -46.43 -14.33 0.56
C ASN A 11 -44.98 -14.18 0.11
N ALA A 12 -44.62 -14.60 -1.12
CA ALA A 12 -43.31 -14.35 -1.70
C ALA A 12 -43.06 -12.88 -2.06
N ALA A 13 -44.10 -12.14 -2.50
CA ALA A 13 -44.00 -10.72 -2.79
C ALA A 13 -43.90 -9.83 -1.53
N LEU A 14 -44.43 -10.28 -0.39
CA LEU A 14 -44.25 -9.61 0.91
C LEU A 14 -42.90 -9.90 1.55
N SER A 15 -42.21 -10.98 1.14
CA SER A 15 -40.84 -11.29 1.58
C SER A 15 -39.73 -10.60 0.75
N ALA A 16 -40.11 -10.02 -0.39
CA ALA A 16 -39.16 -9.29 -1.28
C ALA A 16 -39.05 -7.78 -0.96
N ALA A 17 -39.83 -7.29 0.04
CA ALA A 17 -39.67 -5.91 0.52
C ALA A 17 -38.55 -5.85 1.55
N GLY A 18 -37.34 -5.60 1.08
CA GLY A 18 -36.31 -4.91 1.85
C GLY A 18 -35.53 -5.71 2.88
N PHE A 19 -34.90 -6.83 2.52
CA PHE A 19 -33.66 -7.18 3.19
C PHE A 19 -32.53 -6.32 2.62
N THR A 20 -32.46 -5.09 3.07
CA THR A 20 -31.18 -4.38 3.10
C THR A 20 -30.32 -5.17 4.09
N ILE A 21 -29.36 -5.94 3.60
CA ILE A 21 -28.31 -6.51 4.45
C ILE A 21 -27.52 -5.29 4.94
N LEU A 22 -27.90 -4.77 6.10
CA LEU A 22 -27.07 -3.80 6.82
C LEU A 22 -25.74 -4.51 7.06
N PRO A 23 -24.60 -3.86 6.73
CA PRO A 23 -23.30 -4.40 7.07
C PRO A 23 -23.27 -4.74 8.57
N ALA A 24 -22.59 -5.81 8.97
CA ALA A 24 -22.58 -6.33 10.34
C ALA A 24 -22.24 -5.28 11.41
N TRP A 25 -21.50 -4.20 11.04
CA TRP A 25 -21.21 -3.07 11.91
C TRP A 25 -22.42 -2.17 12.21
N ALA A 26 -23.40 -2.08 11.32
CA ALA A 26 -24.61 -1.28 11.54
C ALA A 26 -25.59 -1.96 12.52
N ALA A 27 -25.46 -3.27 12.75
CA ALA A 27 -26.32 -4.03 13.66
C ALA A 27 -25.80 -4.08 15.11
N GLY A 28 -24.59 -3.59 15.39
CA GLY A 28 -23.90 -3.87 16.66
C GLY A 28 -23.70 -2.74 17.65
N SER A 29 -23.92 -1.46 17.33
CA SER A 29 -23.50 -0.38 18.24
C SER A 29 -24.60 0.39 18.96
N GLY A 30 -25.85 0.28 18.56
CA GLY A 30 -26.96 1.04 19.21
C GLY A 30 -26.78 2.57 19.27
N LYS A 31 -25.68 3.11 18.70
CA LYS A 31 -25.41 4.54 18.59
C LYS A 31 -26.02 5.08 17.31
N PRO A 32 -26.72 6.25 17.34
CA PRO A 32 -27.13 6.91 16.12
C PRO A 32 -25.90 7.22 15.23
N PRO A 33 -26.04 7.27 13.89
CA PRO A 33 -24.96 7.59 13.00
C PRO A 33 -24.29 8.91 13.45
N SER A 34 -23.05 8.86 13.91
CA SER A 34 -22.28 10.05 14.26
C SER A 34 -21.96 10.81 12.99
N SER A 35 -22.06 12.13 13.01
CA SER A 35 -21.56 12.97 11.93
C SER A 35 -20.04 12.99 11.84
N LYS A 36 -19.35 12.42 12.84
CA LYS A 36 -17.90 12.34 12.94
C LYS A 36 -17.43 10.92 13.19
N LEU A 37 -16.31 10.56 12.61
CA LEU A 37 -15.60 9.31 12.82
C LEU A 37 -14.62 9.47 13.98
N ASN A 38 -14.69 8.59 14.98
CA ASN A 38 -13.76 8.55 16.12
C ASN A 38 -12.51 7.77 15.71
N VAL A 39 -11.39 8.46 15.57
CA VAL A 39 -10.15 7.90 15.01
C VAL A 39 -9.04 7.85 16.03
N ALA A 40 -8.38 6.70 16.17
CA ALA A 40 -7.09 6.59 16.85
C ALA A 40 -5.96 6.51 15.81
N PHE A 41 -4.80 7.06 16.17
CA PHE A 41 -3.64 7.14 15.29
C PHE A 41 -2.47 6.38 15.92
N ILE A 42 -1.89 5.43 15.18
CA ILE A 42 -0.80 4.55 15.64
C ILE A 42 0.43 4.79 14.76
N GLY A 43 1.52 5.27 15.38
CA GLY A 43 2.67 5.83 14.68
C GLY A 43 2.37 7.27 14.23
N VAL A 44 2.62 8.26 15.11
CA VAL A 44 2.24 9.66 14.87
C VAL A 44 3.42 10.58 14.61
N GLY A 45 4.63 10.02 14.60
CA GLY A 45 5.82 10.71 14.13
C GLY A 45 6.05 10.53 12.62
N GLY A 46 6.96 11.31 12.03
CA GLY A 46 7.37 11.19 10.63
C GLY A 46 6.18 11.18 9.64
N ARG A 47 5.94 10.05 8.96
CA ARG A 47 4.83 9.93 8.01
C ARG A 47 3.46 10.07 8.68
N GLY A 48 3.31 9.54 9.89
CA GLY A 48 2.05 9.62 10.63
C GLY A 48 1.67 11.04 11.04
N GLU A 49 2.65 11.94 11.22
CA GLU A 49 2.38 13.36 11.48
C GLU A 49 1.53 13.99 10.36
N TRP A 50 1.77 13.62 9.09
CA TRP A 50 1.00 14.12 7.95
C TRP A 50 -0.45 13.66 7.98
N ALA A 51 -0.69 12.38 8.32
CA ALA A 51 -2.05 11.88 8.50
C ALA A 51 -2.78 12.57 9.65
N CYS A 52 -2.08 12.79 10.79
CA CYS A 52 -2.62 13.53 11.91
C CYS A 52 -2.96 14.99 11.53
N GLN A 53 -2.09 15.67 10.79
CA GLN A 53 -2.34 17.05 10.36
C GLN A 53 -3.54 17.17 9.44
N ASP A 54 -3.71 16.24 8.49
CA ASP A 54 -4.85 16.27 7.56
C ASP A 54 -6.16 15.88 8.25
N LEU A 55 -6.16 14.83 9.07
CA LEU A 55 -7.38 14.27 9.64
C LEU A 55 -7.83 14.93 10.94
N CYS A 56 -6.93 15.33 11.85
CA CYS A 56 -7.33 16.01 13.09
C CYS A 56 -7.87 17.43 12.84
N THR A 57 -7.63 17.99 11.64
CA THR A 57 -8.21 19.28 11.21
C THR A 57 -9.46 19.11 10.36
N PHE A 58 -9.86 17.87 10.05
CA PHE A 58 -11.06 17.62 9.27
C PHE A 58 -12.29 17.55 10.17
N GLU A 59 -13.30 18.34 9.89
CA GLU A 59 -14.50 18.50 10.71
C GLU A 59 -15.29 17.21 10.96
N LYS A 60 -15.10 16.20 10.11
CA LYS A 60 -15.73 14.88 10.22
C LYS A 60 -14.93 13.87 11.05
N VAL A 61 -13.81 14.28 11.65
CA VAL A 61 -12.97 13.42 12.49
C VAL A 61 -12.97 13.92 13.94
N ASN A 62 -13.04 12.98 14.87
CA ASN A 62 -12.77 13.18 16.27
C ASN A 62 -11.55 12.35 16.66
N PRO A 63 -10.36 12.95 16.91
CA PRO A 63 -9.18 12.23 17.32
C PRO A 63 -9.34 11.74 18.77
N VAL A 64 -9.28 10.42 18.99
CA VAL A 64 -9.52 9.78 20.28
C VAL A 64 -8.22 9.57 21.06
N CYS A 65 -7.17 9.08 20.39
CA CYS A 65 -5.90 8.78 21.04
C CYS A 65 -4.78 8.73 20.00
N PHE A 66 -3.58 9.17 20.42
CA PHE A 66 -2.33 8.94 19.70
C PHE A 66 -1.53 7.82 20.35
N VAL A 67 -0.89 6.98 19.52
CA VAL A 67 0.00 5.92 19.97
C VAL A 67 1.32 6.04 19.22
N ASP A 68 2.42 6.19 19.95
CA ASP A 68 3.77 6.11 19.39
C ASP A 68 4.73 5.58 20.44
N VAL A 69 5.63 4.70 20.03
CA VAL A 69 6.63 4.09 20.92
C VAL A 69 7.83 5.00 21.19
N ASP A 70 7.96 6.11 20.46
CA ASP A 70 9.03 7.10 20.61
C ASP A 70 8.47 8.52 20.80
N ASP A 71 8.41 8.98 22.05
CA ASP A 71 7.90 10.31 22.40
C ASP A 71 8.67 11.44 21.71
N LYS A 72 9.98 11.24 21.41
CA LYS A 72 10.79 12.23 20.70
C LYS A 72 10.35 12.34 19.24
N ASN A 73 10.10 11.21 18.59
CA ASN A 73 9.63 11.18 17.18
C ASN A 73 8.21 11.75 17.05
N ALA A 74 7.36 11.53 18.04
CA ALA A 74 5.96 12.00 18.09
C ALA A 74 5.78 13.43 18.62
N ALA A 75 6.84 14.07 19.13
CA ALA A 75 6.77 15.32 19.87
C ALA A 75 6.03 16.46 19.13
N ASN A 76 6.23 16.58 17.81
CA ASN A 76 5.57 17.61 17.01
C ASN A 76 4.05 17.42 16.99
N THR A 77 3.58 16.19 16.83
CA THR A 77 2.14 15.84 16.84
C THR A 77 1.53 16.12 18.21
N TYR A 78 2.18 15.70 19.29
CA TYR A 78 1.71 15.95 20.65
C TYR A 78 1.61 17.44 20.96
N LYS A 79 2.62 18.23 20.56
CA LYS A 79 2.62 19.69 20.72
C LYS A 79 1.49 20.36 19.91
N LYS A 80 1.19 19.86 18.72
CA LYS A 80 0.17 20.44 17.84
C LYS A 80 -1.24 20.13 18.29
N PHE A 81 -1.45 18.96 18.91
CA PHE A 81 -2.76 18.49 19.38
C PHE A 81 -2.72 18.11 20.85
N PRO A 82 -2.46 19.07 21.78
CA PRO A 82 -2.16 18.78 23.20
C PRO A 82 -3.35 18.21 23.98
N ASN A 83 -4.57 18.33 23.47
CA ASN A 83 -5.78 17.83 24.11
C ASN A 83 -6.09 16.37 23.77
N VAL A 84 -5.39 15.77 22.81
CA VAL A 84 -5.57 14.35 22.45
C VAL A 84 -4.68 13.50 23.37
N PRO A 85 -5.24 12.55 24.13
CA PRO A 85 -4.45 11.68 24.99
C PRO A 85 -3.50 10.82 24.14
N HIS A 86 -2.33 10.47 24.71
CA HIS A 86 -1.36 9.64 24.03
C HIS A 86 -0.83 8.52 24.94
N MET A 87 -0.32 7.45 24.32
CA MET A 87 0.27 6.29 24.97
C MET A 87 1.26 5.58 24.05
N ARG A 88 2.02 4.61 24.56
CA ARG A 88 3.04 3.90 23.79
C ARG A 88 2.57 2.57 23.18
N ASP A 89 1.63 1.87 23.84
CA ASP A 89 1.20 0.53 23.45
C ASP A 89 -0.21 0.55 22.86
N TYR A 90 -0.34 0.14 21.59
CA TYR A 90 -1.63 0.06 20.89
C TYR A 90 -2.60 -0.93 21.54
N ARG A 91 -2.11 -2.00 22.18
CA ARG A 91 -2.95 -2.99 22.87
C ARG A 91 -3.66 -2.35 24.06
N GLN A 92 -2.92 -1.58 24.86
CA GLN A 92 -3.50 -0.78 25.95
C GLN A 92 -4.48 0.28 25.45
N MET A 93 -4.24 0.85 24.25
CA MET A 93 -5.19 1.76 23.62
C MET A 93 -6.52 1.05 23.33
N PHE A 94 -6.48 -0.17 22.75
CA PHE A 94 -7.69 -0.94 22.51
C PHE A 94 -8.40 -1.32 23.80
N ASP A 95 -7.68 -1.70 24.85
CA ASP A 95 -8.26 -2.01 26.16
C ASP A 95 -8.98 -0.80 26.77
N LYS A 96 -8.38 0.38 26.69
CA LYS A 96 -8.89 1.59 27.34
C LYS A 96 -9.95 2.32 26.51
N TYR A 97 -9.71 2.47 25.21
CA TYR A 97 -10.52 3.33 24.31
C TYR A 97 -11.25 2.54 23.23
N GLY A 98 -11.10 1.21 23.16
CA GLY A 98 -11.63 0.41 22.07
C GLY A 98 -13.13 0.56 21.82
N LYS A 99 -13.93 0.87 22.86
CA LYS A 99 -15.38 1.12 22.74
C LYS A 99 -15.71 2.48 22.12
N ASP A 100 -14.77 3.43 22.19
CA ASP A 100 -14.96 4.80 21.72
C ASP A 100 -14.34 5.03 20.33
N ILE A 101 -13.53 4.09 19.84
CA ILE A 101 -12.86 4.13 18.53
C ILE A 101 -13.74 3.49 17.48
N ASP A 102 -13.93 4.15 16.35
CA ASP A 102 -14.57 3.61 15.15
C ASP A 102 -13.53 3.14 14.11
N ALA A 103 -12.38 3.81 14.06
CA ALA A 103 -11.37 3.62 13.03
C ALA A 103 -9.95 3.87 13.54
N VAL A 104 -8.95 3.26 12.87
CA VAL A 104 -7.53 3.47 13.16
C VAL A 104 -6.75 3.85 11.92
N VAL A 105 -5.79 4.76 12.08
CA VAL A 105 -4.75 5.09 11.10
C VAL A 105 -3.44 4.50 11.58
N ILE A 106 -2.78 3.69 10.75
CA ILE A 106 -1.56 2.95 11.07
C ILE A 106 -0.43 3.47 10.19
N SER A 107 0.59 4.08 10.80
CA SER A 107 1.75 4.66 10.11
C SER A 107 3.07 4.28 10.81
N THR A 108 3.14 3.03 11.25
CA THR A 108 4.31 2.41 11.90
C THR A 108 5.34 1.93 10.87
N PRO A 109 6.48 1.36 11.27
CA PRO A 109 7.32 0.57 10.36
C PRO A 109 6.60 -0.66 9.79
N ASP A 110 7.03 -1.11 8.59
CA ASP A 110 6.35 -2.14 7.78
C ASP A 110 6.03 -3.42 8.56
N HIS A 111 6.95 -3.90 9.41
CA HIS A 111 6.79 -5.14 10.20
C HIS A 111 5.67 -5.07 11.24
N ALA A 112 5.24 -3.87 11.63
CA ALA A 112 4.16 -3.69 12.60
C ALA A 112 2.79 -3.45 11.94
N HIS A 113 2.72 -3.27 10.60
CA HIS A 113 1.46 -3.01 9.90
C HIS A 113 0.47 -4.17 10.04
N PHE A 114 0.91 -5.40 9.72
CA PHE A 114 0.06 -6.59 9.78
C PHE A 114 -0.55 -6.82 11.16
N PRO A 115 0.21 -6.96 12.25
CA PRO A 115 -0.36 -7.27 13.56
C PRO A 115 -1.33 -6.20 14.05
N ILE A 116 -1.03 -4.92 13.85
CA ILE A 116 -1.90 -3.82 14.29
C ILE A 116 -3.17 -3.76 13.45
N ALA A 117 -3.07 -3.89 12.11
CA ALA A 117 -4.23 -3.87 11.23
C ALA A 117 -5.16 -5.06 11.47
N ALA A 118 -4.59 -6.28 11.64
CA ALA A 118 -5.35 -7.47 11.98
C ALA A 118 -6.08 -7.32 13.33
N TRP A 119 -5.39 -6.78 14.33
CA TRP A 119 -5.99 -6.50 15.63
C TRP A 119 -7.17 -5.54 15.52
N ALA A 120 -6.99 -4.44 14.81
CA ALA A 120 -8.04 -3.44 14.60
C ALA A 120 -9.26 -4.03 13.87
N MET A 121 -9.04 -4.70 12.73
CA MET A 121 -10.14 -5.26 11.93
C MET A 121 -10.92 -6.34 12.68
N LEU A 122 -10.24 -7.22 13.43
CA LEU A 122 -10.90 -8.25 14.25
C LEU A 122 -11.70 -7.66 15.41
N ASN A 123 -11.38 -6.44 15.86
CA ASN A 123 -12.17 -5.67 16.82
C ASN A 123 -13.21 -4.76 16.12
N GLY A 124 -13.50 -4.99 14.84
CA GLY A 124 -14.54 -4.27 14.09
C GLY A 124 -14.20 -2.82 13.77
N LYS A 125 -12.90 -2.43 13.75
CA LYS A 125 -12.47 -1.07 13.46
C LYS A 125 -12.13 -0.92 11.99
N HIS A 126 -12.53 0.20 11.38
CA HIS A 126 -12.08 0.60 10.06
C HIS A 126 -10.58 0.89 10.07
N VAL A 127 -9.87 0.61 8.98
CA VAL A 127 -8.42 0.67 8.93
C VAL A 127 -7.93 1.49 7.74
N TYR A 128 -7.10 2.48 8.02
CA TYR A 128 -6.17 3.06 7.06
C TYR A 128 -4.76 2.60 7.44
N VAL A 129 -4.05 1.93 6.55
CA VAL A 129 -2.68 1.46 6.77
C VAL A 129 -1.73 2.06 5.74
N GLU A 130 -0.62 2.64 6.19
CA GLU A 130 0.40 3.18 5.28
C GLU A 130 1.04 2.08 4.44
N LYS A 131 1.63 2.49 3.33
CA LYS A 131 2.36 1.61 2.41
C LYS A 131 3.80 1.31 2.94
N PRO A 132 4.35 0.14 2.59
CA PRO A 132 3.67 -1.02 2.01
C PRO A 132 2.63 -1.57 2.98
N MET A 133 1.55 -2.14 2.48
CA MET A 133 0.47 -2.64 3.34
C MET A 133 0.98 -3.64 4.38
N THR A 134 1.89 -4.49 3.96
CA THR A 134 2.53 -5.52 4.77
C THR A 134 3.95 -5.80 4.32
N ARG A 135 4.73 -6.47 5.16
CA ARG A 135 6.11 -6.86 4.87
C ARG A 135 6.21 -8.16 4.07
N THR A 136 5.24 -9.06 4.18
CA THR A 136 5.24 -10.36 3.50
C THR A 136 3.97 -10.58 2.67
N ILE A 137 4.07 -11.47 1.68
CA ILE A 137 2.93 -11.87 0.83
C ILE A 137 1.86 -12.58 1.67
N TRP A 138 2.28 -13.45 2.59
CA TRP A 138 1.37 -14.14 3.49
C TRP A 138 0.53 -13.14 4.31
N GLU A 139 1.18 -12.14 4.92
CA GLU A 139 0.49 -11.07 5.66
C GLU A 139 -0.53 -10.33 4.79
N SER A 140 -0.18 -10.04 3.53
CA SER A 140 -1.07 -9.35 2.58
C SER A 140 -2.35 -10.15 2.34
N ARG A 141 -2.19 -11.44 2.06
CA ARG A 141 -3.31 -12.36 1.84
C ARG A 141 -4.17 -12.55 3.09
N GLU A 142 -3.53 -12.59 4.26
CA GLU A 142 -4.24 -12.76 5.52
C GLU A 142 -5.05 -11.51 5.89
N LEU A 143 -4.49 -10.30 5.71
CA LEU A 143 -5.26 -9.06 5.88
C LEU A 143 -6.47 -8.98 4.94
N ALA A 144 -6.33 -9.43 3.68
CA ALA A 144 -7.45 -9.47 2.75
C ALA A 144 -8.57 -10.43 3.23
N LYS A 145 -8.20 -11.60 3.78
CA LYS A 145 -9.17 -12.53 4.37
C LYS A 145 -9.88 -11.93 5.59
N ILE A 146 -9.13 -11.28 6.49
CA ILE A 146 -9.66 -10.63 7.68
C ILE A 146 -10.60 -9.49 7.27
N ALA A 147 -10.17 -8.61 6.36
CA ALA A 147 -10.99 -7.50 5.87
C ALA A 147 -12.31 -7.99 5.24
N LYS A 148 -12.23 -9.04 4.40
CA LYS A 148 -13.41 -9.67 3.80
C LYS A 148 -14.36 -10.28 4.85
N LYS A 149 -13.80 -10.92 5.88
CA LYS A 149 -14.58 -11.56 6.96
C LYS A 149 -15.27 -10.53 7.85
N THR A 150 -14.59 -9.44 8.17
CA THR A 150 -15.11 -8.42 9.11
C THR A 150 -15.99 -7.38 8.43
N GLY A 151 -15.83 -7.17 7.13
CA GLY A 151 -16.58 -6.17 6.36
C GLY A 151 -16.28 -4.73 6.73
N VAL A 152 -15.20 -4.47 7.46
CA VAL A 152 -14.78 -3.10 7.82
C VAL A 152 -14.26 -2.35 6.59
N VAL A 153 -14.38 -1.03 6.59
CA VAL A 153 -13.84 -0.18 5.52
C VAL A 153 -12.33 -0.05 5.68
N THR A 154 -11.61 -0.34 4.60
CA THR A 154 -10.15 -0.35 4.60
C THR A 154 -9.58 0.54 3.52
N GLN A 155 -8.37 1.09 3.71
CA GLN A 155 -7.62 1.79 2.68
C GLN A 155 -6.11 1.67 2.88
N LEU A 156 -5.39 1.43 1.79
CA LEU A 156 -3.93 1.53 1.72
C LEU A 156 -3.49 2.99 1.57
N GLY A 157 -2.40 3.36 2.20
CA GLY A 157 -1.79 4.69 2.15
C GLY A 157 -0.96 4.97 0.88
N ASN A 158 -1.42 4.57 -0.30
CA ASN A 158 -0.84 4.95 -1.60
C ASN A 158 -1.53 6.21 -2.16
N GLN A 159 -1.24 7.38 -1.58
CA GLN A 159 -2.01 8.62 -1.76
C GLN A 159 -2.21 9.04 -3.21
N GLY A 160 -1.26 8.76 -4.09
CA GLY A 160 -1.38 9.01 -5.54
C GLY A 160 -2.60 8.37 -6.17
N HIS A 161 -3.09 7.25 -5.64
CA HIS A 161 -4.24 6.50 -6.15
C HIS A 161 -5.51 7.36 -6.26
N THR A 162 -5.73 8.27 -5.33
CA THR A 162 -6.92 9.13 -5.28
C THR A 162 -6.69 10.50 -5.91
N ILE A 163 -5.49 11.08 -5.74
CA ILE A 163 -5.25 12.49 -6.02
C ILE A 163 -4.52 12.78 -7.34
N GLY A 164 -3.94 11.76 -7.97
CA GLY A 164 -3.09 11.95 -9.16
C GLY A 164 -3.87 11.97 -10.48
N PRO A 165 -3.49 12.87 -11.43
CA PRO A 165 -4.05 12.90 -12.79
C PRO A 165 -3.63 11.69 -13.65
N TRP A 166 -2.78 10.81 -13.17
CA TRP A 166 -2.46 9.52 -13.79
C TRP A 166 -3.73 8.70 -14.11
N ARG A 167 -4.84 8.98 -13.45
CA ARG A 167 -6.15 8.36 -13.71
C ARG A 167 -6.65 8.58 -15.14
N ASN A 168 -6.19 9.63 -15.80
CA ASN A 168 -6.45 9.87 -17.22
C ASN A 168 -5.82 8.79 -18.12
N VAL A 169 -4.74 8.13 -17.66
CA VAL A 169 -4.07 7.05 -18.42
C VAL A 169 -5.03 5.93 -18.75
N ARG A 170 -5.94 5.58 -17.82
CA ARG A 170 -6.99 4.57 -18.07
C ARG A 170 -7.89 4.98 -19.23
N GLU A 171 -8.32 6.25 -19.23
CA GLU A 171 -9.20 6.78 -20.30
C GLU A 171 -8.44 6.87 -21.64
N TRP A 172 -7.18 7.30 -21.61
CA TRP A 172 -6.35 7.32 -22.83
C TRP A 172 -6.12 5.93 -23.38
N TYR A 173 -5.93 4.92 -22.53
CA TYR A 173 -5.78 3.54 -22.95
C TYR A 173 -7.09 2.98 -23.53
N LYS A 174 -8.21 3.13 -22.82
CA LYS A 174 -9.53 2.66 -23.25
C LYS A 174 -9.99 3.27 -24.57
N ASN A 175 -9.68 4.54 -24.78
CA ASN A 175 -10.02 5.26 -26.01
C ASN A 175 -8.98 5.05 -27.14
N GLY A 176 -8.00 4.15 -26.96
CA GLY A 176 -7.04 3.79 -27.99
C GLY A 176 -6.02 4.88 -28.33
N ILE A 177 -5.87 5.90 -27.49
CA ILE A 177 -4.89 7.00 -27.66
C ILE A 177 -3.46 6.43 -27.56
N ILE A 178 -3.19 5.59 -26.54
CA ILE A 178 -1.87 4.97 -26.34
C ILE A 178 -1.59 3.88 -27.38
N GLY A 179 -2.65 3.24 -27.89
CA GLY A 179 -2.54 2.06 -28.73
C GLY A 179 -2.24 0.82 -27.89
N GLU A 180 -1.65 -0.21 -28.52
CA GLU A 180 -1.18 -1.39 -27.79
C GLU A 180 0.05 -1.03 -26.95
N VAL A 181 0.04 -1.43 -25.68
CA VAL A 181 1.20 -1.25 -24.79
C VAL A 181 2.24 -2.32 -25.14
N LYS A 182 3.47 -1.90 -25.36
CA LYS A 182 4.62 -2.78 -25.68
C LYS A 182 5.42 -3.12 -24.43
N GLU A 183 5.80 -2.09 -23.67
CA GLU A 183 6.61 -2.23 -22.48
C GLU A 183 6.38 -1.06 -21.53
N MET A 184 6.83 -1.23 -20.28
CA MET A 184 6.79 -0.21 -19.24
C MET A 184 8.12 -0.16 -18.52
N HIS A 185 8.58 1.06 -18.22
CA HIS A 185 9.80 1.28 -17.46
C HIS A 185 9.49 2.14 -16.22
N ILE A 186 9.92 1.70 -15.06
CA ILE A 186 9.66 2.37 -13.80
C ILE A 186 10.96 2.45 -13.00
N TRP A 187 11.29 3.63 -12.51
CA TRP A 187 12.52 3.84 -11.74
C TRP A 187 12.31 4.74 -10.54
N THR A 188 13.24 4.63 -9.60
CA THR A 188 13.30 5.45 -8.39
C THR A 188 14.73 5.79 -8.02
N ASP A 189 14.92 6.90 -7.29
CA ASP A 189 16.18 7.26 -6.64
C ASP A 189 16.36 6.58 -5.26
N ARG A 190 15.37 5.76 -4.84
CA ARG A 190 15.46 5.03 -3.58
C ARG A 190 16.52 3.92 -3.66
N PRO A 191 17.19 3.64 -2.53
CA PRO A 191 16.93 4.11 -1.17
C PRO A 191 17.56 5.49 -0.88
N VAL A 192 16.85 6.33 -0.11
CA VAL A 192 17.41 7.53 0.53
C VAL A 192 17.83 7.25 1.99
N TRP A 193 17.70 6.02 2.41
CA TRP A 193 18.19 5.47 3.68
C TRP A 193 19.41 4.58 3.45
N ARG A 194 20.07 4.21 4.54
CA ARG A 194 21.18 3.23 4.46
C ARG A 194 20.63 1.83 4.22
N GLN A 195 21.24 1.11 3.29
CA GLN A 195 21.09 -0.34 3.09
C GLN A 195 22.33 -0.91 2.38
N GLY A 196 22.35 -2.22 2.19
CA GLY A 196 23.45 -2.94 1.56
C GLY A 196 24.39 -3.62 2.56
N PRO A 197 25.34 -4.43 2.08
CA PRO A 197 26.16 -5.32 2.92
C PRO A 197 27.10 -4.59 3.90
N LYS A 198 27.29 -3.28 3.73
CA LYS A 198 28.07 -2.44 4.65
C LYS A 198 27.22 -1.76 5.73
N PHE A 199 25.94 -2.13 5.86
CA PHE A 199 25.11 -1.60 6.93
C PHE A 199 25.66 -2.05 8.30
N PRO A 200 25.93 -1.11 9.24
CA PRO A 200 26.52 -1.46 10.54
C PRO A 200 25.52 -2.29 11.38
N ARG A 201 25.95 -3.51 11.75
CA ARG A 201 25.14 -4.38 12.61
C ARG A 201 25.17 -3.87 14.05
N PRO A 202 24.05 -3.96 14.80
CA PRO A 202 24.01 -3.58 16.21
C PRO A 202 24.96 -4.41 17.06
N ASP A 203 25.87 -3.79 17.76
CA ASP A 203 26.88 -4.45 18.62
C ASP A 203 26.54 -4.38 20.11
N GLY A 204 25.56 -3.54 20.48
CA GLY A 204 25.12 -3.31 21.85
C GLY A 204 25.89 -2.21 22.58
N SER A 205 26.70 -1.44 21.88
CA SER A 205 27.40 -0.27 22.46
C SER A 205 26.45 0.91 22.74
N GLU A 206 25.34 0.98 22.03
CA GLU A 206 24.37 2.07 22.16
C GLU A 206 23.28 1.72 23.19
N LYS A 207 22.95 2.71 24.02
CA LYS A 207 21.80 2.61 24.97
C LYS A 207 20.53 3.07 24.29
N VAL A 208 19.42 2.37 24.59
CA VAL A 208 18.08 2.79 24.17
C VAL A 208 17.78 4.18 24.77
N PRO A 209 17.37 5.16 23.97
CA PRO A 209 16.95 6.46 24.48
C PRO A 209 15.76 6.32 25.43
N PRO A 210 15.66 7.12 26.51
CA PRO A 210 14.54 7.04 27.47
C PRO A 210 13.19 7.41 26.84
N THR A 211 13.20 8.10 25.70
CA THR A 211 11.98 8.44 24.95
C THR A 211 11.42 7.28 24.14
N LEU A 212 12.22 6.22 23.88
CA LEU A 212 11.86 5.09 23.04
C LEU A 212 11.59 3.84 23.86
N ASP A 213 10.44 3.22 23.68
CA ASP A 213 10.21 1.82 24.07
C ASP A 213 10.63 0.90 22.92
N PHE A 214 11.88 0.45 22.96
CA PHE A 214 12.44 -0.36 21.86
C PHE A 214 11.83 -1.75 21.77
N LYS A 215 11.33 -2.31 22.90
CA LYS A 215 10.61 -3.60 22.87
C LYS A 215 9.29 -3.49 22.10
N LEU A 216 8.53 -2.43 22.35
CA LEU A 216 7.30 -2.15 21.59
C LEU A 216 7.60 -1.80 20.13
N TRP A 217 8.73 -1.12 19.86
CA TRP A 217 9.15 -0.81 18.50
C TRP A 217 9.46 -2.08 17.69
N LEU A 218 10.14 -3.07 18.29
CA LEU A 218 10.42 -4.36 17.66
C LEU A 218 9.15 -5.13 17.31
N ASN A 219 8.06 -4.93 18.05
CA ASN A 219 6.78 -5.57 17.80
C ASN A 219 6.94 -7.08 17.56
N VAL A 220 6.48 -7.63 16.42
CA VAL A 220 6.59 -9.06 16.06
C VAL A 220 8.00 -9.50 15.68
N ALA A 221 8.92 -8.57 15.43
CA ALA A 221 10.29 -8.88 15.00
C ALA A 221 11.13 -9.48 16.14
N PRO A 222 12.22 -10.22 15.84
CA PRO A 222 13.10 -10.79 16.84
C PRO A 222 13.73 -9.76 17.77
N ASP A 223 14.13 -10.22 18.96
CA ASP A 223 14.90 -9.37 19.87
C ASP A 223 16.30 -9.11 19.28
N THR A 224 16.67 -7.86 19.30
CA THR A 224 18.00 -7.40 18.89
C THR A 224 18.48 -6.25 19.77
N LYS A 225 19.75 -5.90 19.63
CA LYS A 225 20.32 -4.73 20.28
C LYS A 225 19.89 -3.46 19.56
N TYR A 226 19.70 -2.38 20.32
CA TYR A 226 19.36 -1.08 19.76
C TYR A 226 20.54 -0.51 18.95
N SER A 227 20.22 0.20 17.88
CA SER A 227 21.16 1.06 17.16
C SER A 227 20.45 2.27 16.56
N SER A 228 21.05 3.45 16.76
CA SER A 228 20.61 4.70 16.14
C SER A 228 20.74 4.69 14.60
N ASN A 229 21.51 3.74 14.05
CA ASN A 229 21.56 3.49 12.61
C ASN A 229 20.28 2.83 12.07
N ILE A 230 19.42 2.27 12.91
CA ILE A 230 18.17 1.59 12.51
C ILE A 230 16.98 2.52 12.74
N VAL A 231 16.81 2.99 13.96
CA VAL A 231 15.68 3.81 14.39
C VAL A 231 16.08 5.29 14.41
N PRO A 232 15.24 6.21 13.92
CA PRO A 232 13.85 6.01 13.50
C PRO A 232 13.64 5.77 11.99
N PHE A 233 14.67 5.75 11.14
CA PHE A 233 14.47 5.90 9.69
C PHE A 233 15.04 4.77 8.83
N HIS A 234 16.25 4.26 9.13
CA HIS A 234 16.97 3.34 8.23
C HIS A 234 16.50 1.88 8.30
N TRP A 235 15.58 1.56 9.21
CA TRP A 235 14.93 0.23 9.31
C TRP A 235 14.35 -0.25 7.96
N ARG A 236 14.01 0.67 7.05
CA ARG A 236 13.49 0.39 5.71
C ARG A 236 14.42 -0.48 4.87
N GLY A 237 15.73 -0.31 5.06
CA GLY A 237 16.78 -1.08 4.39
C GLY A 237 17.09 -2.43 5.00
N LEU A 238 16.44 -2.80 6.11
CA LEU A 238 16.70 -4.05 6.83
C LEU A 238 15.58 -5.06 6.65
N ARG A 239 15.95 -6.31 6.39
CA ARG A 239 15.01 -7.37 6.04
C ARG A 239 14.04 -7.76 7.15
N ASP A 240 14.45 -7.57 8.41
CA ASP A 240 13.57 -7.83 9.57
C ASP A 240 12.43 -6.83 9.68
N TYR A 241 12.62 -5.60 9.22
CA TYR A 241 11.71 -4.49 9.52
C TYR A 241 11.07 -3.86 8.29
N GLY A 242 11.78 -3.80 7.18
CA GLY A 242 11.36 -3.11 5.96
C GLY A 242 11.46 -3.98 4.71
N THR A 243 11.07 -3.40 3.59
CA THR A 243 10.92 -4.07 2.30
C THR A 243 11.88 -3.55 1.22
N GLY A 244 12.89 -2.76 1.64
CA GLY A 244 13.87 -2.18 0.71
C GLY A 244 13.27 -1.15 -0.25
N ALA A 245 14.04 -0.78 -1.27
CA ALA A 245 13.64 0.26 -2.22
C ALA A 245 12.37 -0.10 -3.00
N MET A 246 12.25 -1.36 -3.46
CA MET A 246 11.08 -1.80 -4.21
C MET A 246 9.83 -1.82 -3.33
N GLY A 247 9.84 -2.51 -2.20
CA GLY A 247 8.65 -2.62 -1.35
C GLY A 247 8.17 -1.27 -0.84
N ASP A 248 9.09 -0.40 -0.41
CA ASP A 248 8.75 0.94 0.08
C ASP A 248 8.19 1.86 -1.02
N HIS A 249 8.74 1.82 -2.24
CA HIS A 249 8.42 2.84 -3.25
C HIS A 249 7.52 2.36 -4.38
N ALA A 250 7.60 1.09 -4.77
CA ALA A 250 6.81 0.57 -5.88
C ALA A 250 5.30 0.65 -5.62
N CYS A 251 4.84 0.59 -4.36
CA CYS A 251 3.44 0.83 -4.01
C CYS A 251 2.88 2.16 -4.53
N HIS A 252 3.74 3.16 -4.75
CA HIS A 252 3.35 4.43 -5.36
C HIS A 252 3.44 4.37 -6.88
N VAL A 253 4.62 4.01 -7.41
CA VAL A 253 4.93 4.17 -8.84
C VAL A 253 4.38 3.04 -9.71
N PHE A 254 4.16 1.82 -9.19
CA PHE A 254 3.48 0.76 -9.92
C PHE A 254 1.99 1.04 -10.08
N ASP A 255 1.38 1.75 -9.14
CA ASP A 255 -0.04 2.06 -9.14
C ASP A 255 -0.51 2.74 -10.44
N TRP A 256 0.32 3.60 -11.02
CA TRP A 256 -0.01 4.34 -12.26
C TRP A 256 -0.02 3.46 -13.53
N VAL A 257 0.60 2.32 -13.51
CA VAL A 257 0.60 1.38 -14.64
C VAL A 257 -0.27 0.16 -14.34
N TYR A 258 -0.30 -0.27 -13.09
CA TYR A 258 -1.05 -1.44 -12.63
C TYR A 258 -2.57 -1.24 -12.77
N SER A 259 -3.07 -0.16 -12.18
CA SER A 259 -4.50 0.14 -12.18
C SER A 259 -5.07 0.50 -13.56
N PRO A 260 -4.47 1.42 -14.35
CA PRO A 260 -5.00 1.77 -15.66
C PRO A 260 -5.03 0.65 -16.68
N LEU A 261 -4.01 -0.22 -16.64
CA LEU A 261 -3.84 -1.32 -17.60
C LEU A 261 -4.43 -2.64 -17.10
N GLU A 262 -4.99 -2.65 -15.89
CA GLU A 262 -5.57 -3.84 -15.25
C GLU A 262 -4.63 -5.06 -15.33
N LEU A 263 -3.34 -4.85 -14.99
CA LEU A 263 -2.28 -5.82 -15.27
C LEU A 263 -2.53 -7.19 -14.62
N GLY A 264 -3.01 -7.23 -13.38
CA GLY A 264 -3.09 -8.45 -12.59
C GLY A 264 -1.70 -8.93 -12.15
N MET A 265 -1.57 -10.20 -11.78
CA MET A 265 -0.27 -10.75 -11.39
C MET A 265 0.59 -11.07 -12.60
N PRO A 266 1.93 -10.93 -12.51
CA PRO A 266 2.85 -11.35 -13.57
C PRO A 266 2.86 -12.87 -13.71
N VAL A 267 3.16 -13.39 -14.89
CA VAL A 267 3.35 -14.84 -15.16
C VAL A 267 4.80 -15.25 -15.02
N LYS A 268 5.74 -14.31 -15.23
CA LYS A 268 7.18 -14.54 -15.09
C LYS A 268 7.84 -13.33 -14.47
N ILE A 269 8.84 -13.59 -13.64
CA ILE A 269 9.62 -12.54 -12.97
C ILE A 269 11.09 -12.94 -12.99
N LYS A 270 11.97 -11.98 -13.31
CA LYS A 270 13.41 -12.18 -13.28
C LYS A 270 14.08 -10.98 -12.62
N GLY A 271 15.06 -11.23 -11.75
CA GLY A 271 15.75 -10.15 -11.02
C GLY A 271 17.26 -10.28 -11.03
N THR A 272 17.90 -9.15 -10.84
CA THR A 272 19.34 -9.03 -10.56
C THR A 272 19.56 -7.95 -9.52
N SER A 273 20.62 -8.07 -8.73
CA SER A 273 21.00 -7.07 -7.73
C SER A 273 22.49 -7.09 -7.46
N ASP A 274 22.98 -6.07 -6.77
CA ASP A 274 24.26 -6.15 -6.10
C ASP A 274 24.28 -7.30 -5.09
N PRO A 275 25.45 -7.79 -4.70
CA PRO A 275 25.57 -8.74 -3.58
C PRO A 275 24.95 -8.14 -2.31
N PHE A 276 24.20 -8.94 -1.57
CA PHE A 276 23.57 -8.58 -0.30
C PHE A 276 23.58 -9.76 0.66
N ASP A 277 23.21 -9.54 1.92
CA ASP A 277 23.19 -10.56 2.96
C ASP A 277 21.77 -10.77 3.52
N ASP A 278 21.67 -11.56 4.58
CA ASP A 278 20.41 -11.85 5.29
C ASP A 278 19.90 -10.69 6.15
N PHE A 279 20.71 -9.66 6.38
CA PHE A 279 20.41 -8.55 7.26
C PHE A 279 19.84 -7.33 6.51
N SER A 280 20.43 -6.96 5.37
CA SER A 280 20.09 -5.74 4.64
C SER A 280 19.77 -6.03 3.17
N TRP A 281 18.84 -5.26 2.61
CA TRP A 281 18.52 -5.27 1.18
C TRP A 281 19.70 -4.77 0.33
N PRO A 282 19.82 -5.18 -0.96
CA PRO A 282 20.90 -4.72 -1.84
C PRO A 282 20.83 -3.22 -2.13
N LEU A 283 21.96 -2.62 -2.50
CA LEU A 283 22.01 -1.20 -2.91
C LEU A 283 21.26 -0.97 -4.21
N HIS A 284 21.50 -1.81 -5.23
CA HIS A 284 20.85 -1.70 -6.53
C HIS A 284 20.12 -2.99 -6.86
N SER A 285 18.94 -2.85 -7.45
CA SER A 285 18.22 -3.98 -8.02
C SER A 285 17.52 -3.61 -9.34
N ARG A 286 17.35 -4.63 -10.18
CA ARG A 286 16.54 -4.55 -11.39
C ARG A 286 15.65 -5.77 -11.45
N THR A 287 14.35 -5.55 -11.72
CA THR A 287 13.40 -6.65 -11.87
C THR A 287 12.62 -6.47 -13.18
N GLU A 288 12.47 -7.57 -13.91
CA GLU A 288 11.65 -7.70 -15.11
C GLU A 288 10.43 -8.54 -14.79
N PHE A 289 9.25 -8.05 -15.18
CA PHE A 289 7.97 -8.73 -15.04
C PHE A 289 7.38 -8.96 -16.43
N GLU A 290 6.80 -10.13 -16.65
CA GLU A 290 6.03 -10.43 -17.83
C GLU A 290 4.57 -10.71 -17.45
N PHE A 291 3.65 -10.02 -18.11
CA PHE A 291 2.20 -10.18 -17.91
C PHE A 291 1.59 -10.88 -19.12
N ALA A 292 0.76 -11.90 -18.87
CA ALA A 292 0.02 -12.59 -19.90
C ALA A 292 -0.95 -11.65 -20.65
N PRO A 293 -1.33 -12.00 -21.89
CA PRO A 293 -2.43 -11.32 -22.55
C PRO A 293 -3.71 -11.33 -21.71
N LYS A 294 -4.49 -10.24 -21.76
CA LYS A 294 -5.76 -10.13 -21.02
C LYS A 294 -6.78 -9.36 -21.86
N GLY A 295 -7.85 -10.02 -22.31
CA GLY A 295 -8.80 -9.43 -23.26
C GLY A 295 -8.09 -9.02 -24.55
N SER A 296 -8.23 -7.75 -24.95
CA SER A 296 -7.53 -7.17 -26.12
C SER A 296 -6.09 -6.73 -25.82
N ARG A 297 -5.65 -6.71 -24.55
CA ARG A 297 -4.29 -6.33 -24.18
C ARG A 297 -3.33 -7.48 -24.51
N PRO A 298 -2.27 -7.25 -25.31
CA PRO A 298 -1.23 -8.25 -25.57
C PRO A 298 -0.42 -8.56 -24.30
N ALA A 299 0.49 -9.52 -24.38
CA ALA A 299 1.52 -9.70 -23.35
C ALA A 299 2.36 -8.42 -23.24
N VAL A 300 2.71 -8.05 -22.01
CA VAL A 300 3.45 -6.81 -21.72
C VAL A 300 4.61 -7.11 -20.77
N LYS A 301 5.74 -6.47 -21.03
CA LYS A 301 6.89 -6.47 -20.12
C LYS A 301 6.94 -5.19 -19.31
N MET A 302 7.35 -5.31 -18.06
CA MET A 302 7.59 -4.18 -17.17
C MET A 302 8.96 -4.32 -16.51
N TYR A 303 9.67 -3.23 -16.43
CA TYR A 303 11.01 -3.17 -15.87
C TYR A 303 11.05 -2.19 -14.69
N TRP A 304 11.58 -2.67 -13.57
CA TRP A 304 11.91 -1.87 -12.40
C TRP A 304 13.40 -1.59 -12.33
N TYR A 305 13.74 -0.37 -11.92
CA TYR A 305 15.10 0.07 -11.67
C TYR A 305 15.13 0.91 -10.39
N ASP A 306 16.07 0.62 -9.48
CA ASP A 306 16.23 1.44 -8.27
C ASP A 306 17.60 2.14 -8.21
N THR A 307 17.72 3.03 -7.23
CA THR A 307 18.91 3.84 -6.96
C THR A 307 19.32 4.68 -8.16
N SER A 308 20.49 4.44 -8.72
CA SER A 308 21.02 5.15 -9.91
C SER A 308 20.76 4.44 -11.23
N LEU A 309 20.16 3.26 -11.18
CA LEU A 309 19.82 2.55 -12.41
C LEU A 309 18.71 3.29 -13.16
N ARG A 310 18.88 3.40 -14.47
CA ARG A 310 17.95 4.10 -15.36
C ARG A 310 17.73 3.29 -16.63
N PRO A 311 16.49 3.27 -17.16
CA PRO A 311 16.26 2.75 -18.51
C PRO A 311 16.99 3.59 -19.55
N LYS A 312 17.29 2.98 -20.69
CA LYS A 312 17.95 3.62 -21.84
C LYS A 312 17.05 3.52 -23.06
N ASP A 313 17.20 4.49 -23.95
CA ASP A 313 16.60 4.49 -25.30
C ASP A 313 15.08 4.29 -25.32
N ILE A 314 14.36 4.87 -24.35
CA ILE A 314 12.89 4.79 -24.33
C ILE A 314 12.31 5.60 -25.50
N PRO A 315 11.47 5.00 -26.37
CA PRO A 315 10.88 5.71 -27.50
C PRO A 315 10.11 6.98 -27.07
N ARG A 316 10.37 8.10 -27.72
CA ARG A 316 9.72 9.41 -27.49
C ARG A 316 9.99 10.04 -26.12
N VAL A 317 10.95 9.54 -25.36
CA VAL A 317 11.35 10.13 -24.07
C VAL A 317 12.83 10.54 -24.18
N PRO A 318 13.18 11.83 -24.06
CA PRO A 318 14.56 12.27 -24.05
C PRO A 318 15.33 11.63 -22.89
N GLN A 319 16.54 11.09 -23.15
CA GLN A 319 17.34 10.42 -22.13
C GLN A 319 17.67 11.36 -20.96
N GLU A 320 17.93 12.64 -21.23
CA GLU A 320 18.17 13.66 -20.20
C GLU A 320 17.01 13.77 -19.21
N VAL A 321 15.77 13.63 -19.68
CA VAL A 321 14.57 13.64 -18.81
C VAL A 321 14.56 12.41 -17.90
N VAL A 322 14.92 11.24 -18.42
CA VAL A 322 15.03 10.01 -17.62
C VAL A 322 16.14 10.17 -16.56
N ASP A 323 17.31 10.64 -16.96
CA ASP A 323 18.49 10.74 -16.10
C ASP A 323 18.32 11.79 -14.98
N THR A 324 17.53 12.84 -15.22
CA THR A 324 17.31 13.93 -14.25
C THR A 324 16.04 13.75 -13.41
N THR A 325 15.17 12.80 -13.75
CA THR A 325 13.94 12.54 -13.00
C THR A 325 14.19 11.52 -11.89
N PRO A 326 14.05 11.91 -10.59
CA PRO A 326 14.31 11.00 -9.47
C PRO A 326 13.41 9.76 -9.48
N ASN A 327 12.11 9.96 -9.76
CA ASN A 327 11.12 8.88 -9.81
C ASN A 327 10.29 9.05 -11.07
N GLY A 328 10.18 7.99 -11.86
CA GLY A 328 9.44 8.04 -13.10
C GLY A 328 8.80 6.71 -13.46
N ALA A 329 7.75 6.79 -14.27
CA ALA A 329 7.19 5.65 -14.97
C ALA A 329 6.86 6.03 -16.41
N VAL A 330 7.12 5.12 -17.33
CA VAL A 330 6.84 5.26 -18.75
C VAL A 330 6.04 4.06 -19.25
N ILE A 331 4.97 4.32 -19.98
CA ILE A 331 4.19 3.33 -20.74
C ILE A 331 4.48 3.59 -22.21
N VAL A 332 5.13 2.64 -22.89
CA VAL A 332 5.43 2.70 -24.32
C VAL A 332 4.31 2.04 -25.08
N GLY A 333 3.51 2.82 -25.79
CA GLY A 333 2.46 2.34 -26.66
C GLY A 333 2.83 2.41 -28.14
N THR A 334 2.05 1.74 -29.00
CA THR A 334 2.24 1.77 -30.45
C THR A 334 1.95 3.14 -31.06
N LYS A 335 1.05 3.91 -30.47
CA LYS A 335 0.68 5.25 -30.94
C LYS A 335 1.39 6.32 -30.12
N GLU A 336 1.23 6.30 -28.81
CA GLU A 336 1.77 7.33 -27.90
C GLU A 336 2.58 6.70 -26.76
N THR A 337 3.48 7.49 -26.19
CA THR A 337 4.22 7.14 -24.96
C THR A 337 3.73 8.05 -23.84
N VAL A 338 3.36 7.46 -22.71
CA VAL A 338 2.94 8.18 -21.51
C VAL A 338 4.07 8.18 -20.50
N MET A 339 4.33 9.33 -19.90
CA MET A 339 5.35 9.47 -18.84
C MET A 339 4.76 10.17 -17.62
N CYS A 340 5.09 9.67 -16.44
CA CYS A 340 4.88 10.31 -15.17
C CYS A 340 6.21 10.62 -14.48
N PHE A 341 6.33 11.84 -13.91
CA PHE A 341 7.60 12.39 -13.41
C PHE A 341 7.72 12.42 -11.90
N ASP A 342 6.77 11.90 -11.16
CA ASP A 342 6.77 11.96 -9.70
C ASP A 342 6.10 10.73 -9.07
N GLN A 343 6.28 10.58 -7.76
CA GLN A 343 5.78 9.42 -7.03
C GLN A 343 4.24 9.36 -6.85
N PHE A 344 3.53 10.46 -7.08
CA PHE A 344 2.06 10.54 -6.88
C PHE A 344 1.27 10.59 -8.18
N GLY A 345 1.93 10.54 -9.33
CA GLY A 345 1.29 10.63 -10.64
C GLY A 345 0.75 12.03 -10.96
N ALA A 346 1.19 13.06 -10.24
CA ALA A 346 0.68 14.42 -10.40
C ALA A 346 1.12 15.07 -11.72
N ARG A 347 2.27 14.67 -12.25
CA ARG A 347 2.82 15.19 -13.52
C ARG A 347 2.83 14.12 -14.59
N THR A 348 1.64 13.67 -15.00
CA THR A 348 1.46 12.66 -16.05
C THR A 348 1.17 13.34 -17.40
N ILE A 349 1.95 12.99 -18.42
CA ILE A 349 1.83 13.55 -19.78
C ILE A 349 1.95 12.48 -20.86
N ILE A 350 1.45 12.78 -22.06
CA ILE A 350 1.88 12.10 -23.30
C ILE A 350 3.20 12.76 -23.72
N SER A 351 4.23 11.95 -23.91
CA SER A 351 5.58 12.40 -24.28
C SER A 351 5.80 12.29 -25.81
N PRO A 352 6.49 13.27 -26.43
CA PRO A 352 6.99 14.52 -25.86
C PRO A 352 5.86 15.51 -25.52
N ARG A 353 6.15 16.52 -24.70
CA ARG A 353 5.14 17.50 -24.22
C ARG A 353 4.39 18.21 -25.34
N ASP A 354 5.08 18.51 -26.44
CA ASP A 354 4.45 19.17 -27.60
C ASP A 354 3.35 18.31 -28.21
N ARG A 355 3.55 16.98 -28.23
CA ARG A 355 2.51 16.04 -28.68
C ARG A 355 1.27 16.08 -27.77
N MET A 356 1.46 16.18 -26.46
CA MET A 356 0.35 16.37 -25.52
C MET A 356 -0.42 17.66 -25.80
N ILE A 357 0.27 18.76 -26.09
CA ILE A 357 -0.33 20.06 -26.41
C ILE A 357 -1.15 19.96 -27.73
N GLU A 358 -0.61 19.30 -28.74
CA GLU A 358 -1.29 19.06 -30.02
C GLU A 358 -2.59 18.27 -29.83
N LEU A 359 -2.53 17.14 -29.10
CA LEU A 359 -3.71 16.32 -28.82
C LEU A 359 -4.79 17.07 -28.02
N LYS A 360 -4.39 17.93 -27.09
CA LYS A 360 -5.33 18.81 -26.36
C LYS A 360 -5.98 19.85 -27.28
N LYS A 361 -5.21 20.53 -28.13
CA LYS A 361 -5.71 21.53 -29.08
C LYS A 361 -6.68 20.95 -30.11
N SER A 362 -6.45 19.72 -30.55
CA SER A 362 -7.33 19.02 -31.50
C SER A 362 -8.54 18.34 -30.84
N ASN A 363 -8.74 18.48 -29.52
CA ASN A 363 -9.75 17.74 -28.74
C ASN A 363 -9.71 16.23 -28.93
N ALA A 364 -8.52 15.66 -29.18
CA ALA A 364 -8.34 14.23 -29.35
C ALA A 364 -8.30 13.45 -28.02
N LEU A 365 -8.12 14.13 -26.88
CA LEU A 365 -8.11 13.51 -25.57
C LEU A 365 -9.50 13.53 -24.93
N PRO A 366 -9.88 12.46 -24.22
CA PRO A 366 -11.08 12.47 -23.40
C PRO A 366 -10.98 13.52 -22.28
N PRO A 367 -12.12 13.93 -21.69
CA PRO A 367 -12.12 14.83 -20.53
C PRO A 367 -11.28 14.31 -19.38
N ASP A 368 -10.62 15.20 -18.64
CA ASP A 368 -9.82 14.85 -17.48
C ASP A 368 -10.68 14.19 -16.39
N VAL A 369 -10.19 13.09 -15.83
CA VAL A 369 -10.85 12.40 -14.72
C VAL A 369 -10.73 13.26 -13.46
N PRO A 370 -11.85 13.55 -12.77
CA PRO A 370 -11.80 14.31 -11.52
C PRO A 370 -10.92 13.63 -10.47
N THR A 371 -10.12 14.43 -9.77
CA THR A 371 -9.27 13.97 -8.66
C THR A 371 -9.81 14.49 -7.33
N GLU A 372 -9.57 13.75 -6.26
CA GLU A 372 -9.97 14.16 -4.93
C GLU A 372 -8.82 14.93 -4.24
N LYS A 373 -9.19 15.81 -3.29
CA LYS A 373 -8.22 16.67 -2.61
C LYS A 373 -7.34 15.94 -1.60
N SER A 374 -7.86 14.87 -0.98
CA SER A 374 -7.16 14.13 0.06
C SER A 374 -7.55 12.65 0.05
N HIS A 375 -6.54 11.80 0.01
CA HIS A 375 -6.68 10.36 0.10
C HIS A 375 -7.15 9.91 1.50
N HIS A 376 -6.66 10.55 2.57
CA HIS A 376 -7.11 10.26 3.94
C HIS A 376 -8.59 10.61 4.12
N ARG A 377 -9.02 11.80 3.65
CA ARG A 377 -10.42 12.24 3.78
C ARG A 377 -11.37 11.39 2.95
N ASN A 378 -10.94 10.91 1.77
CA ASN A 378 -11.70 9.94 0.98
C ASN A 378 -12.04 8.69 1.81
N TRP A 379 -11.09 8.16 2.57
CA TRP A 379 -11.33 7.02 3.45
C TRP A 379 -12.32 7.35 4.58
N VAL A 380 -12.21 8.51 5.22
CA VAL A 380 -13.17 8.96 6.25
C VAL A 380 -14.59 9.05 5.68
N GLU A 381 -14.73 9.65 4.50
CA GLU A 381 -16.02 9.74 3.80
C GLU A 381 -16.59 8.34 3.49
N ALA A 382 -15.74 7.42 3.05
CA ALA A 382 -16.12 6.05 2.79
C ALA A 382 -16.60 5.34 4.08
N CYS A 383 -15.89 5.51 5.20
CA CYS A 383 -16.28 4.97 6.50
C CYS A 383 -17.66 5.49 6.94
N LEU A 384 -17.86 6.79 6.89
CA LEU A 384 -19.15 7.42 7.28
C LEU A 384 -20.30 7.01 6.36
N ALA A 385 -20.02 6.76 5.08
CA ALA A 385 -21.01 6.33 4.10
C ALA A 385 -21.26 4.82 4.09
N GLY A 386 -20.48 4.03 4.84
CA GLY A 386 -20.52 2.56 4.78
C GLY A 386 -20.18 1.99 3.41
N LYS A 387 -19.25 2.64 2.68
CA LYS A 387 -18.82 2.26 1.32
C LYS A 387 -17.36 1.87 1.31
N LYS A 388 -16.92 1.17 0.27
CA LYS A 388 -15.50 0.91 0.04
C LYS A 388 -14.75 2.19 -0.30
N ALA A 389 -13.54 2.31 0.21
CA ALA A 389 -12.64 3.40 -0.16
C ALA A 389 -11.90 3.08 -1.47
N ASN A 390 -11.22 4.09 -2.05
CA ASN A 390 -10.63 3.96 -3.38
C ASN A 390 -9.53 2.90 -3.48
N SER A 391 -8.74 2.70 -2.42
CA SER A 391 -7.68 1.68 -2.34
C SER A 391 -8.01 0.65 -1.25
N ASP A 392 -9.21 0.05 -1.37
CA ASP A 392 -9.70 -1.00 -0.45
C ASP A 392 -8.79 -2.23 -0.47
N ILE A 393 -8.57 -2.83 0.71
CA ILE A 393 -7.68 -3.98 0.86
C ILE A 393 -8.15 -5.18 0.04
N VAL A 394 -9.46 -5.46 0.03
CA VAL A 394 -10.00 -6.68 -0.62
C VAL A 394 -10.02 -6.56 -2.13
N ASP A 395 -10.43 -5.41 -2.66
CA ASP A 395 -10.67 -5.26 -4.08
C ASP A 395 -9.42 -4.79 -4.86
N TYR A 396 -8.41 -4.23 -4.15
CA TYR A 396 -7.29 -3.61 -4.82
C TYR A 396 -5.95 -3.74 -4.08
N ALA A 397 -5.87 -3.25 -2.85
CA ALA A 397 -4.58 -3.00 -2.21
C ALA A 397 -3.79 -4.27 -1.90
N ALA A 398 -4.47 -5.37 -1.56
CA ALA A 398 -3.78 -6.64 -1.29
C ALA A 398 -3.11 -7.20 -2.53
N ASP A 399 -3.76 -7.12 -3.69
CA ASP A 399 -3.17 -7.57 -4.96
C ASP A 399 -2.02 -6.65 -5.41
N LEU A 400 -2.16 -5.33 -5.28
CA LEU A 400 -1.06 -4.40 -5.55
C LEU A 400 0.14 -4.68 -4.63
N ASN A 401 -0.09 -4.85 -3.33
CA ASN A 401 0.98 -5.14 -2.37
C ASN A 401 1.65 -6.49 -2.64
N GLU A 402 0.87 -7.53 -2.95
CA GLU A 402 1.41 -8.83 -3.35
C GLU A 402 2.27 -8.70 -4.61
N PHE A 403 1.79 -7.99 -5.63
CA PHE A 403 2.55 -7.75 -6.86
C PHE A 403 3.90 -7.05 -6.59
N VAL A 404 3.91 -6.02 -5.75
CA VAL A 404 5.14 -5.32 -5.34
C VAL A 404 6.10 -6.28 -4.63
N LEU A 405 5.60 -7.07 -3.67
CA LEU A 405 6.42 -8.00 -2.90
C LEU A 405 6.93 -9.19 -3.74
N LEU A 406 6.17 -9.65 -4.73
CA LEU A 406 6.66 -10.62 -5.71
C LEU A 406 7.92 -10.11 -6.41
N GLY A 407 8.01 -8.81 -6.68
CA GLY A 407 9.18 -8.18 -7.28
C GLY A 407 10.43 -8.17 -6.40
N CYS A 408 10.27 -8.28 -5.08
CA CYS A 408 11.38 -8.36 -4.14
C CYS A 408 12.04 -9.75 -4.09
N ILE A 409 11.39 -10.79 -4.63
CA ILE A 409 11.87 -12.19 -4.50
C ILE A 409 12.98 -12.55 -5.49
N PRO A 410 12.94 -12.16 -6.78
CA PRO A 410 13.89 -12.67 -7.79
C PRO A 410 15.35 -12.32 -7.54
N ILE A 411 15.66 -11.32 -6.72
CA ILE A 411 17.03 -10.97 -6.36
C ILE A 411 17.74 -12.08 -5.56
N HIS A 412 16.96 -12.99 -4.93
CA HIS A 412 17.49 -14.17 -4.24
C HIS A 412 17.84 -15.32 -5.21
N PHE A 413 17.41 -15.21 -6.47
CA PHE A 413 17.60 -16.18 -7.55
C PHE A 413 18.15 -15.46 -8.80
N PRO A 414 19.35 -14.84 -8.70
CA PRO A 414 19.83 -13.93 -9.73
C PRO A 414 19.96 -14.60 -11.08
N GLY A 415 19.29 -14.03 -12.09
CA GLY A 415 19.29 -14.52 -13.46
C GLY A 415 18.30 -15.66 -13.74
N GLU A 416 17.66 -16.26 -12.74
CA GLU A 416 16.61 -17.26 -12.95
C GLU A 416 15.28 -16.61 -13.38
N GLU A 417 14.56 -17.27 -14.29
CA GLU A 417 13.19 -16.92 -14.65
C GLU A 417 12.24 -17.66 -13.70
N LEU A 418 11.56 -16.92 -12.84
CA LEU A 418 10.60 -17.45 -11.87
C LEU A 418 9.20 -17.43 -12.47
N VAL A 419 8.58 -18.60 -12.66
CA VAL A 419 7.24 -18.75 -13.23
C VAL A 419 6.20 -18.77 -12.14
N TYR A 420 5.24 -17.83 -12.21
CA TYR A 420 4.13 -17.70 -11.26
C TYR A 420 2.84 -18.27 -11.83
N ASP A 421 2.25 -19.25 -11.14
CA ASP A 421 0.98 -19.88 -11.50
C ASP A 421 -0.19 -19.13 -10.87
N HIS A 422 -1.02 -18.51 -11.70
CA HIS A 422 -2.18 -17.73 -11.26
C HIS A 422 -3.27 -18.57 -10.59
N SER A 423 -3.37 -19.87 -10.92
CA SER A 423 -4.41 -20.74 -10.38
C SER A 423 -4.14 -21.10 -8.92
N THR A 424 -2.89 -21.33 -8.59
CA THR A 424 -2.43 -21.64 -7.23
C THR A 424 -1.97 -20.40 -6.46
N ARG A 425 -1.67 -19.31 -7.17
CA ARG A 425 -0.99 -18.10 -6.66
C ARG A 425 0.37 -18.45 -6.01
N LEU A 426 1.12 -19.34 -6.61
CA LEU A 426 2.44 -19.80 -6.16
C LEU A 426 3.43 -19.80 -7.33
N PHE A 427 4.72 -19.73 -7.04
CA PHE A 427 5.74 -20.05 -8.01
C PHE A 427 5.79 -21.57 -8.26
N THR A 428 6.06 -21.97 -9.49
CA THR A 428 6.26 -23.37 -9.85
C THR A 428 7.48 -23.98 -9.16
N ASN A 429 8.52 -23.17 -8.92
CA ASN A 429 9.64 -23.53 -8.06
C ASN A 429 9.23 -23.38 -6.59
N LYS A 430 9.10 -24.52 -5.87
CA LYS A 430 8.62 -24.55 -4.48
C LYS A 430 9.56 -23.84 -3.51
N GLU A 431 10.86 -23.81 -3.77
CA GLU A 431 11.84 -23.14 -2.91
C GLU A 431 11.60 -21.62 -2.85
N VAL A 432 11.13 -21.05 -3.95
CA VAL A 432 10.79 -19.62 -4.04
C VAL A 432 9.62 -19.26 -3.12
N ASN A 433 8.67 -20.16 -2.92
CA ASN A 433 7.47 -19.91 -2.12
C ASN A 433 7.77 -19.74 -0.62
N LYS A 434 8.95 -20.11 -0.14
CA LYS A 434 9.38 -19.83 1.24
C LYS A 434 9.45 -18.33 1.53
N PHE A 435 9.74 -17.52 0.51
CA PHE A 435 9.81 -16.06 0.62
C PHE A 435 8.44 -15.38 0.73
N PHE A 436 7.34 -16.12 0.64
CA PHE A 436 6.01 -15.60 0.90
C PHE A 436 5.75 -15.34 2.38
N ASN A 437 6.48 -16.04 3.24
CA ASN A 437 6.34 -15.97 4.68
C ASN A 437 7.48 -15.14 5.32
N SER A 438 7.31 -14.82 6.58
CA SER A 438 8.39 -14.26 7.38
C SER A 438 9.53 -15.26 7.51
N HIS A 439 10.77 -14.79 7.49
CA HIS A 439 11.96 -15.58 7.75
C HIS A 439 12.26 -15.74 9.26
N TYR A 440 11.40 -15.19 10.12
CA TYR A 440 11.43 -15.36 11.57
C TYR A 440 10.03 -15.65 12.11
N GLU A 441 9.98 -16.29 13.27
CA GLU A 441 8.74 -16.49 14.01
C GLU A 441 8.29 -15.21 14.69
N TYR A 442 6.99 -14.91 14.60
CA TYR A 442 6.41 -13.71 15.20
C TYR A 442 6.26 -13.86 16.72
N LYS A 443 6.55 -12.80 17.45
CA LYS A 443 6.23 -12.71 18.88
C LYS A 443 4.73 -12.71 19.08
N GLN A 444 4.20 -13.77 19.67
CA GLN A 444 2.76 -14.04 19.77
C GLN A 444 1.99 -12.97 20.58
N GLU A 445 2.66 -12.31 21.53
CA GLU A 445 2.04 -11.26 22.34
C GLU A 445 1.58 -10.03 21.54
N PHE A 446 2.05 -9.84 20.32
CA PHE A 446 1.65 -8.74 19.44
C PHE A 446 0.59 -9.15 18.41
N LEU A 447 0.21 -10.42 18.38
CA LEU A 447 -0.76 -10.94 17.43
C LEU A 447 -2.15 -11.06 18.07
N PRO A 448 -3.23 -10.79 17.31
CA PRO A 448 -4.59 -10.94 17.83
C PRO A 448 -5.03 -12.41 17.95
N TYR A 449 -4.27 -13.35 17.41
CA TYR A 449 -4.50 -14.80 17.44
C TYR A 449 -3.19 -15.55 17.18
N LYS A 450 -3.16 -16.83 17.53
CA LYS A 450 -1.99 -17.69 17.24
C LYS A 450 -1.89 -17.94 15.73
N ILE A 451 -0.71 -17.74 15.19
CA ILE A 451 -0.33 -18.04 13.80
C ILE A 451 0.46 -19.36 13.79
#